data_458c5dac01b1c9e91cf70e2ee5742ec6
#
_entry.id   458c5dac01b1c9e91cf70e2ee5742ec6
#
_cell.length_a   1.000
_cell.length_b   1.000
_cell.length_c   1.000
_cell.angle_alpha   90.00
_cell.angle_beta   90.00
_cell.angle_gamma   90.00
#
_symmetry.space_group_name_H-M   'P 1'
#
loop_
_entity.id
_entity.type
_entity.pdbx_description
1 polymer ?
#
loop_
_entity_poly.entity_id
_entity_poly.type
_entity_poly.pdbx_seq_one_letter_code
_entity_poly.pdbx_strand_id
1 'polypeptide(L)'
;FFVLEDTSTGKLAGCSAIVGSAGYSEPFYSFRNETFVHASRELKIHNKIHVLSLCHDLTGNSLLTSFYVLPELVASGFAELNSRGRLLFMAAHPERFADSVVTEIVGYSDEQGESPFWDSIGRNFFDLNYSDAERLCGLKSRTFLAELMPHYPIYVPLLPDNAQEAMGQVHPRAQITFDILMREGFETEHYIDIFDG
;
A
#
# COMPACT_ATOMS: atom_id res chain seq x y z
N PHE A 1 -10.27 -13.22 -10.29
CA PHE A 1 -10.66 -13.44 -8.89
C PHE A 1 -10.44 -14.90 -8.53
N PHE A 2 -10.01 -15.13 -7.29
CA PHE A 2 -9.86 -16.44 -6.66
C PHE A 2 -10.82 -16.52 -5.48
N VAL A 3 -11.30 -17.71 -5.22
CA VAL A 3 -12.21 -18.00 -4.13
C VAL A 3 -11.65 -19.18 -3.34
N LEU A 4 -11.61 -19.02 -2.02
CA LEU A 4 -11.32 -20.11 -1.09
C LEU A 4 -12.65 -20.69 -0.63
N GLU A 5 -12.89 -21.96 -0.94
CA GLU A 5 -14.11 -22.68 -0.58
C GLU A 5 -13.80 -23.86 0.36
N ASP A 6 -14.56 -23.98 1.43
CA ASP A 6 -14.58 -25.20 2.25
C ASP A 6 -15.39 -26.27 1.51
N THR A 7 -14.71 -27.23 0.93
CA THR A 7 -15.34 -28.30 0.14
C THR A 7 -16.24 -29.24 0.94
N SER A 8 -16.12 -29.25 2.27
CA SER A 8 -16.98 -30.05 3.13
C SER A 8 -18.35 -29.41 3.36
N THR A 9 -18.43 -28.09 3.33
CA THR A 9 -19.65 -27.33 3.61
C THR A 9 -20.17 -26.55 2.41
N GLY A 10 -19.35 -26.35 1.36
CA GLY A 10 -19.64 -25.50 0.20
C GLY A 10 -19.65 -24.01 0.55
N LYS A 11 -19.11 -23.60 1.71
CA LYS A 11 -19.09 -22.21 2.13
C LYS A 11 -17.82 -21.52 1.66
N LEU A 12 -17.98 -20.25 1.28
CA LEU A 12 -16.84 -19.41 0.93
C LEU A 12 -16.11 -18.96 2.21
N ALA A 13 -14.80 -19.20 2.22
CA ALA A 13 -13.91 -18.96 3.35
C ALA A 13 -12.96 -17.78 3.11
N GLY A 14 -12.82 -17.33 1.87
CA GLY A 14 -11.98 -16.21 1.51
C GLY A 14 -12.02 -15.88 0.03
N CYS A 15 -11.38 -14.79 -0.33
CA CYS A 15 -11.19 -14.40 -1.73
C CYS A 15 -9.87 -13.66 -1.91
N SER A 16 -9.44 -13.55 -3.15
CA SER A 16 -8.32 -12.71 -3.57
C SER A 16 -8.41 -12.39 -5.06
N ALA A 17 -7.64 -11.43 -5.52
CA ALA A 17 -7.64 -11.06 -6.93
C ALA A 17 -6.25 -10.66 -7.43
N ILE A 18 -6.10 -10.69 -8.75
CA ILE A 18 -5.00 -10.10 -9.49
C ILE A 18 -5.60 -9.15 -10.52
N VAL A 19 -5.07 -7.94 -10.58
CA VAL A 19 -5.27 -7.01 -11.69
C VAL A 19 -4.03 -7.11 -12.58
N GLY A 20 -4.22 -7.38 -13.87
CA GLY A 20 -3.10 -7.61 -14.80
C GLY A 20 -2.22 -6.38 -14.99
N SER A 21 -2.82 -5.16 -14.87
CA SER A 21 -2.09 -3.90 -15.00
C SER A 21 -2.68 -2.87 -14.03
N ALA A 22 -1.93 -2.50 -13.01
CA ALA A 22 -2.26 -1.42 -12.09
C ALA A 22 -2.40 -0.10 -12.88
N GLY A 23 -3.40 0.69 -12.55
CA GLY A 23 -3.60 1.96 -13.23
C GLY A 23 -4.08 1.83 -14.68
N TYR A 24 -4.83 0.78 -15.03
CA TYR A 24 -5.33 0.56 -16.40
C TYR A 24 -6.20 1.72 -16.91
N SER A 25 -7.06 2.27 -16.07
CA SER A 25 -7.93 3.40 -16.42
C SER A 25 -7.38 4.75 -15.97
N GLU A 26 -6.54 4.77 -14.95
CA GLU A 26 -5.98 5.96 -14.32
C GLU A 26 -4.60 5.61 -13.75
N PRO A 27 -3.65 6.58 -13.66
CA PRO A 27 -2.36 6.30 -13.06
C PRO A 27 -2.48 5.73 -11.64
N PHE A 28 -1.59 4.80 -11.29
CA PHE A 28 -1.48 4.24 -9.95
C PHE A 28 -0.53 5.12 -9.15
N TYR A 29 -1.08 5.98 -8.29
CA TYR A 29 -0.31 6.95 -7.52
C TYR A 29 0.23 6.35 -6.23
N SER A 30 1.47 6.71 -5.91
CA SER A 30 2.15 6.41 -4.65
C SER A 30 3.13 7.54 -4.31
N PHE A 31 3.65 7.57 -3.10
CA PHE A 31 4.84 8.34 -2.77
C PHE A 31 6.09 7.49 -2.95
N ARG A 32 7.07 7.97 -3.74
CA ARG A 32 8.40 7.40 -3.78
C ARG A 32 9.21 7.95 -2.62
N ASN A 33 9.75 7.05 -1.79
CA ASN A 33 10.63 7.40 -0.68
C ASN A 33 12.07 7.52 -1.18
N GLU A 34 12.56 8.75 -1.23
CA GLU A 34 13.90 9.09 -1.73
C GLU A 34 14.79 9.61 -0.62
N THR A 35 16.10 9.43 -0.77
CA THR A 35 17.09 9.99 0.16
C THR A 35 17.81 11.15 -0.48
N PHE A 36 17.69 12.34 0.12
CA PHE A 36 18.46 13.53 -0.25
C PHE A 36 19.62 13.71 0.71
N VAL A 37 20.78 14.11 0.15
CA VAL A 37 21.96 14.39 0.93
C VAL A 37 22.12 15.91 1.09
N HIS A 38 22.08 16.37 2.33
CA HIS A 38 22.35 17.76 2.71
C HIS A 38 23.72 17.84 3.39
N ALA A 39 24.67 18.52 2.78
CA ALA A 39 26.03 18.62 3.32
C ALA A 39 26.51 20.06 3.39
N SER A 40 27.17 20.41 4.49
CA SER A 40 27.92 21.66 4.67
C SER A 40 29.36 21.36 5.04
N ARG A 41 30.29 21.79 4.22
CA ARG A 41 31.73 21.66 4.50
C ARG A 41 32.15 22.50 5.69
N GLU A 42 31.61 23.69 5.82
CA GLU A 42 31.91 24.64 6.88
C GLU A 42 31.48 24.12 8.26
N LEU A 43 30.24 23.60 8.35
CA LEU A 43 29.70 23.04 9.58
C LEU A 43 30.07 21.58 9.81
N LYS A 44 30.76 20.94 8.83
CA LYS A 44 31.10 19.51 8.86
C LYS A 44 29.87 18.61 9.07
N ILE A 45 28.73 19.03 8.51
CA ILE A 45 27.46 18.30 8.59
C ILE A 45 27.25 17.57 7.28
N HIS A 46 26.79 16.30 7.39
CA HIS A 46 26.39 15.47 6.27
C HIS A 46 25.16 14.65 6.71
N ASN A 47 23.97 15.11 6.31
CA ASN A 47 22.71 14.49 6.68
C ASN A 47 22.07 13.81 5.47
N LYS A 48 21.60 12.58 5.68
CA LYS A 48 20.65 11.90 4.78
C LYS A 48 19.24 12.20 5.24
N ILE A 49 18.43 12.72 4.36
CA ILE A 49 17.07 13.15 4.66
C ILE A 49 16.12 12.41 3.74
N HIS A 50 15.11 11.75 4.31
CA HIS A 50 14.04 11.13 3.55
C HIS A 50 13.06 12.18 3.04
N VAL A 51 12.64 12.03 1.79
CA VAL A 51 11.63 12.86 1.14
C VAL A 51 10.63 11.96 0.41
N LEU A 52 9.37 12.39 0.39
CA LEU A 52 8.30 11.72 -0.32
C LEU A 52 7.96 12.51 -1.58
N SER A 53 8.10 11.89 -2.74
CA SER A 53 7.76 12.48 -4.03
C SER A 53 6.55 11.77 -4.62
N LEU A 54 5.45 12.49 -4.86
CA LEU A 54 4.28 11.92 -5.54
C LEU A 54 4.71 11.42 -6.93
N CYS A 55 4.39 10.18 -7.22
CA CYS A 55 4.75 9.53 -8.48
C CYS A 55 3.67 8.54 -8.94
N HIS A 56 3.86 7.99 -10.12
CA HIS A 56 3.02 6.92 -10.68
C HIS A 56 3.86 5.81 -11.30
N ASP A 57 5.05 5.59 -10.77
CA ASP A 57 6.05 4.65 -11.27
C ASP A 57 5.55 3.20 -11.28
N LEU A 58 4.61 2.89 -10.40
CA LEU A 58 4.04 1.56 -10.26
C LEU A 58 2.91 1.27 -11.25
N THR A 59 2.51 2.26 -12.07
CA THR A 59 1.52 2.08 -13.14
C THR A 59 2.01 1.04 -14.14
N GLY A 60 1.13 0.13 -14.54
CA GLY A 60 1.44 -0.93 -15.49
C GLY A 60 1.93 -2.24 -14.87
N ASN A 61 2.35 -2.24 -13.59
CA ASN A 61 2.69 -3.46 -12.89
C ASN A 61 1.45 -4.32 -12.62
N SER A 62 1.62 -5.64 -12.45
CA SER A 62 0.52 -6.48 -11.99
C SER A 62 0.24 -6.22 -10.50
N LEU A 63 -1.04 -6.15 -10.11
CA LEU A 63 -1.45 -5.78 -8.76
C LEU A 63 -2.16 -6.95 -8.07
N LEU A 64 -1.67 -7.37 -6.91
CA LEU A 64 -2.37 -8.25 -5.99
C LEU A 64 -3.34 -7.45 -5.14
N THR A 65 -4.60 -7.86 -5.10
CA THR A 65 -5.66 -7.11 -4.39
C THR A 65 -6.73 -8.03 -3.82
N SER A 66 -7.73 -7.44 -3.15
CA SER A 66 -8.96 -8.10 -2.67
C SER A 66 -8.68 -9.32 -1.79
N PHE A 67 -7.59 -9.31 -1.03
CA PHE A 67 -7.27 -10.43 -0.14
C PHE A 67 -8.15 -10.40 1.10
N TYR A 68 -8.86 -11.50 1.32
CA TYR A 68 -9.68 -11.72 2.51
C TYR A 68 -9.72 -13.21 2.86
N VAL A 69 -9.64 -13.52 4.13
CA VAL A 69 -9.89 -14.85 4.70
C VAL A 69 -10.70 -14.66 5.99
N LEU A 70 -11.67 -15.54 6.23
CA LEU A 70 -12.47 -15.50 7.45
C LEU A 70 -11.56 -15.47 8.68
N PRO A 71 -11.82 -14.60 9.69
CA PRO A 71 -10.95 -14.40 10.84
C PRO A 71 -10.56 -15.69 11.58
N GLU A 72 -11.49 -16.62 11.71
CA GLU A 72 -11.27 -17.91 12.36
C GLU A 72 -10.33 -18.84 11.58
N LEU A 73 -10.11 -18.58 10.29
CA LEU A 73 -9.25 -19.37 9.42
C LEU A 73 -7.89 -18.73 9.13
N VAL A 74 -7.70 -17.49 9.53
CA VAL A 74 -6.48 -16.73 9.24
C VAL A 74 -5.22 -17.43 9.79
N ALA A 75 -5.30 -18.02 10.99
CA ALA A 75 -4.18 -18.73 11.63
C ALA A 75 -3.96 -20.17 11.10
N SER A 76 -4.76 -20.64 10.14
CA SER A 76 -4.80 -22.05 9.70
C SER A 76 -4.11 -22.22 8.38
N GLY A 77 -3.15 -21.72 7.89
CA GLY A 77 -2.52 -21.95 6.56
C GLY A 77 -3.40 -21.67 5.33
N PHE A 78 -4.71 -21.42 5.51
CA PHE A 78 -5.60 -21.07 4.40
C PHE A 78 -5.34 -19.63 3.89
N ALA A 79 -4.86 -18.74 4.73
CA ALA A 79 -4.38 -17.44 4.32
C ALA A 79 -3.19 -17.57 3.36
N GLU A 80 -2.22 -18.44 3.68
CA GLU A 80 -1.09 -18.73 2.82
C GLU A 80 -1.52 -19.37 1.50
N LEU A 81 -2.45 -20.34 1.55
CA LEU A 81 -2.98 -21.00 0.35
C LEU A 81 -3.63 -19.95 -0.59
N ASN A 82 -4.49 -19.09 -0.05
CA ASN A 82 -5.18 -18.06 -0.82
C ASN A 82 -4.18 -17.03 -1.40
N SER A 83 -3.17 -16.62 -0.64
CA SER A 83 -2.15 -15.68 -1.10
C SER A 83 -1.24 -16.30 -2.17
N ARG A 84 -0.65 -17.46 -1.90
CA ARG A 84 0.28 -18.16 -2.80
C ARG A 84 -0.39 -18.70 -4.05
N GLY A 85 -1.68 -19.03 -3.97
CA GLY A 85 -2.47 -19.45 -5.13
C GLY A 85 -2.45 -18.43 -6.27
N ARG A 86 -2.45 -17.15 -5.95
CA ARG A 86 -2.29 -16.06 -6.94
C ARG A 86 -0.91 -16.10 -7.61
N LEU A 87 0.15 -16.24 -6.83
CA LEU A 87 1.53 -16.26 -7.33
C LEU A 87 1.78 -17.50 -8.21
N LEU A 88 1.25 -18.66 -7.80
CA LEU A 88 1.30 -19.88 -8.61
C LEU A 88 0.56 -19.73 -9.94
N PHE A 89 -0.60 -19.08 -9.92
CA PHE A 89 -1.34 -18.78 -11.15
C PHE A 89 -0.56 -17.85 -12.07
N MET A 90 0.07 -16.81 -11.52
CA MET A 90 0.92 -15.91 -12.30
C MET A 90 2.11 -16.65 -12.91
N ALA A 91 2.77 -17.51 -12.13
CA ALA A 91 3.88 -18.33 -12.62
C ALA A 91 3.46 -19.32 -13.73
N ALA A 92 2.23 -19.82 -13.69
CA ALA A 92 1.69 -20.69 -14.72
C ALA A 92 1.26 -19.94 -16.00
N HIS A 93 1.05 -18.62 -15.92
CA HIS A 93 0.56 -17.79 -17.03
C HIS A 93 1.35 -16.49 -17.14
N PRO A 94 2.70 -16.53 -17.25
CA PRO A 94 3.54 -15.32 -17.20
C PRO A 94 3.21 -14.32 -18.30
N GLU A 95 2.72 -14.79 -19.44
CA GLU A 95 2.35 -13.93 -20.59
C GLU A 95 1.16 -12.99 -20.32
N ARG A 96 0.47 -13.19 -19.20
CA ARG A 96 -0.71 -12.39 -18.80
C ARG A 96 -0.38 -11.27 -17.82
N PHE A 97 0.84 -11.22 -17.32
CA PHE A 97 1.23 -10.36 -16.22
C PHE A 97 2.50 -9.57 -16.54
N ALA A 98 2.70 -8.46 -15.85
CA ALA A 98 3.92 -7.69 -15.92
C ALA A 98 5.08 -8.41 -15.21
N ASP A 99 6.31 -8.03 -15.54
CA ASP A 99 7.53 -8.57 -14.91
C ASP A 99 7.63 -8.22 -13.41
N SER A 100 6.96 -7.15 -12.99
CA SER A 100 6.89 -6.71 -11.60
C SER A 100 5.47 -6.82 -11.05
N VAL A 101 5.38 -7.16 -9.78
CA VAL A 101 4.12 -7.34 -9.04
C VAL A 101 4.12 -6.40 -7.85
N VAL A 102 3.04 -5.68 -7.68
CA VAL A 102 2.83 -4.75 -6.56
C VAL A 102 1.60 -5.13 -5.75
N THR A 103 1.52 -4.63 -4.53
CA THR A 103 0.34 -4.75 -3.69
C THR A 103 0.26 -3.54 -2.77
N GLU A 104 -0.94 -3.05 -2.52
CA GLU A 104 -1.23 -2.12 -1.44
C GLU A 104 -1.61 -2.93 -0.21
N ILE A 105 -1.03 -2.60 0.93
CA ILE A 105 -1.38 -3.18 2.23
C ILE A 105 -1.77 -2.03 3.12
N VAL A 106 -2.93 -2.14 3.77
CA VAL A 106 -3.47 -1.10 4.64
C VAL A 106 -2.43 -0.71 5.70
N GLY A 107 -2.07 0.55 5.76
CA GLY A 107 -1.15 1.13 6.72
C GLY A 107 -1.79 1.42 8.06
N TYR A 108 -1.03 2.03 8.97
CA TYR A 108 -1.47 2.23 10.33
C TYR A 108 -2.60 3.27 10.42
N SER A 109 -3.67 2.86 11.09
CA SER A 109 -4.69 3.74 11.66
C SER A 109 -5.06 3.26 13.07
N ASP A 110 -5.51 4.17 13.91
CA ASP A 110 -5.88 3.87 15.28
C ASP A 110 -7.28 3.21 15.40
N GLU A 111 -7.71 2.93 16.63
CA GLU A 111 -9.03 2.32 16.88
C GLU A 111 -10.21 3.22 16.50
N GLN A 112 -9.98 4.52 16.36
CA GLN A 112 -10.96 5.51 15.91
C GLN A 112 -10.99 5.63 14.38
N GLY A 113 -10.04 4.98 13.68
CA GLY A 113 -9.89 5.05 12.24
C GLY A 113 -9.19 6.34 11.77
N GLU A 114 -8.37 6.96 12.62
CA GLU A 114 -7.57 8.12 12.28
C GLU A 114 -6.16 7.67 11.87
N SER A 115 -5.64 8.19 10.75
CA SER A 115 -4.27 7.95 10.28
C SER A 115 -3.39 9.16 10.57
N PRO A 116 -2.34 9.03 11.41
CA PRO A 116 -1.42 10.14 11.67
C PRO A 116 -0.72 10.63 10.40
N PHE A 117 -0.45 9.74 9.45
CA PHE A 117 0.13 10.08 8.16
C PHE A 117 -0.84 10.94 7.34
N TRP A 118 -2.08 10.50 7.16
CA TRP A 118 -3.11 11.27 6.46
C TRP A 118 -3.33 12.64 7.09
N ASP A 119 -3.45 12.70 8.42
CA ASP A 119 -3.69 13.94 9.15
C ASP A 119 -2.58 14.97 8.98
N SER A 120 -1.34 14.50 8.80
CA SER A 120 -0.19 15.39 8.61
C SER A 120 0.00 15.86 7.17
N ILE A 121 -0.51 15.11 6.18
CA ILE A 121 -0.35 15.41 4.75
C ILE A 121 -1.71 15.62 4.10
N GLY A 122 -2.48 14.56 3.86
CA GLY A 122 -3.69 14.60 3.05
C GLY A 122 -4.74 15.58 3.58
N ARG A 123 -5.00 15.56 4.87
CA ARG A 123 -6.00 16.45 5.50
C ARG A 123 -5.76 17.93 5.18
N ASN A 124 -4.51 18.36 5.08
CA ASN A 124 -4.17 19.75 4.78
C ASN A 124 -4.56 20.20 3.36
N PHE A 125 -4.74 19.28 2.44
CA PHE A 125 -5.07 19.55 1.04
C PHE A 125 -6.52 19.22 0.70
N PHE A 126 -7.13 18.28 1.42
CA PHE A 126 -8.47 17.77 1.11
C PHE A 126 -9.56 18.24 2.08
N ASP A 127 -9.19 18.72 3.27
CA ASP A 127 -10.12 19.03 4.37
C ASP A 127 -11.10 17.86 4.69
N LEU A 128 -10.58 16.64 4.56
CA LEU A 128 -11.30 15.38 4.83
C LEU A 128 -10.53 14.57 5.87
N ASN A 129 -11.25 13.85 6.74
CA ASN A 129 -10.62 12.82 7.56
C ASN A 129 -10.25 11.59 6.72
N TYR A 130 -9.41 10.72 7.28
CA TYR A 130 -8.91 9.53 6.59
C TYR A 130 -10.04 8.62 6.07
N SER A 131 -11.00 8.28 6.91
CA SER A 131 -12.08 7.36 6.54
C SER A 131 -13.01 7.91 5.46
N ASP A 132 -13.25 9.23 5.43
CA ASP A 132 -14.04 9.87 4.37
C ASP A 132 -13.26 9.93 3.05
N ALA A 133 -11.95 10.18 3.10
CA ALA A 133 -11.08 10.18 1.93
C ALA A 133 -11.00 8.77 1.31
N GLU A 134 -10.77 7.74 2.12
CA GLU A 134 -10.74 6.34 1.69
C GLU A 134 -12.07 5.93 1.04
N ARG A 135 -13.20 6.26 1.70
CA ARG A 135 -14.55 6.00 1.14
C ARG A 135 -14.77 6.71 -0.19
N LEU A 136 -14.32 7.96 -0.31
CA LEU A 136 -14.44 8.73 -1.55
C LEU A 136 -13.67 8.08 -2.69
N CYS A 137 -12.47 7.56 -2.43
CA CYS A 137 -11.65 6.85 -3.41
C CYS A 137 -12.23 5.52 -3.84
N GLY A 138 -12.99 4.85 -2.97
CA GLY A 138 -13.75 3.66 -3.35
C GLY A 138 -14.96 3.95 -4.27
N LEU A 139 -15.46 5.20 -4.28
CA LEU A 139 -16.65 5.60 -5.02
C LEU A 139 -16.34 6.40 -6.29
N LYS A 140 -15.21 7.05 -6.37
CA LYS A 140 -14.82 7.95 -7.46
C LYS A 140 -13.47 7.54 -8.04
N SER A 141 -13.14 8.14 -9.19
CA SER A 141 -11.80 8.13 -9.75
C SER A 141 -10.77 8.67 -8.74
N ARG A 142 -9.59 8.06 -8.69
CA ARG A 142 -8.47 8.55 -7.86
C ARG A 142 -7.76 9.78 -8.44
N THR A 143 -8.15 10.26 -9.62
CA THR A 143 -7.50 11.39 -10.32
C THR A 143 -7.50 12.66 -9.46
N PHE A 144 -8.56 12.90 -8.67
CA PHE A 144 -8.63 14.06 -7.79
C PHE A 144 -7.54 14.09 -6.72
N LEU A 145 -6.99 12.93 -6.35
CA LEU A 145 -5.86 12.86 -5.42
C LEU A 145 -4.64 13.55 -5.99
N ALA A 146 -4.30 13.20 -7.24
CA ALA A 146 -3.16 13.81 -7.92
C ALA A 146 -3.33 15.31 -8.16
N GLU A 147 -4.57 15.78 -8.31
CA GLU A 147 -4.87 17.21 -8.50
C GLU A 147 -4.64 18.03 -7.24
N LEU A 148 -4.87 17.45 -6.06
CA LEU A 148 -4.81 18.14 -4.77
C LEU A 148 -3.56 17.79 -3.96
N MET A 149 -2.97 16.61 -4.14
CA MET A 149 -1.75 16.22 -3.43
C MET A 149 -0.56 17.12 -3.80
N PRO A 150 0.38 17.34 -2.86
CA PRO A 150 1.54 18.17 -3.11
C PRO A 150 2.41 17.60 -4.24
N HIS A 151 2.70 18.45 -5.24
CA HIS A 151 3.55 18.10 -6.38
C HIS A 151 5.04 18.21 -6.10
N TYR A 152 5.42 18.87 -5.00
CA TYR A 152 6.80 19.02 -4.57
C TYR A 152 7.14 18.00 -3.48
N PRO A 153 8.41 17.58 -3.37
CA PRO A 153 8.82 16.62 -2.36
C PRO A 153 8.49 17.09 -0.95
N ILE A 154 7.94 16.18 -0.14
CA ILE A 154 7.65 16.38 1.27
C ILE A 154 8.86 15.90 2.07
N TYR A 155 9.44 16.78 2.87
CA TYR A 155 10.56 16.43 3.74
C TYR A 155 10.05 15.69 4.98
N VAL A 156 10.36 14.41 5.09
CA VAL A 156 9.90 13.56 6.21
C VAL A 156 10.26 14.14 7.58
N PRO A 157 11.45 14.69 7.83
CA PRO A 157 11.78 15.29 9.13
C PRO A 157 10.95 16.52 9.52
N LEU A 158 10.14 17.06 8.62
CA LEU A 158 9.22 18.17 8.92
C LEU A 158 7.82 17.70 9.32
N LEU A 159 7.53 16.42 9.15
CA LEU A 159 6.29 15.81 9.62
C LEU A 159 6.32 15.65 11.15
N PRO A 160 5.16 15.64 11.82
CA PRO A 160 5.06 15.28 13.22
C PRO A 160 5.64 13.88 13.51
N ASP A 161 6.18 13.68 14.71
CA ASP A 161 6.83 12.42 15.10
C ASP A 161 5.90 11.21 14.92
N ASN A 162 4.64 11.33 15.33
CA ASN A 162 3.64 10.26 15.16
C ASN A 162 3.36 9.89 13.71
N ALA A 163 3.45 10.85 12.78
CA ALA A 163 3.31 10.57 11.36
C ALA A 163 4.54 9.87 10.80
N GLN A 164 5.75 10.27 11.24
CA GLN A 164 6.99 9.59 10.87
C GLN A 164 7.02 8.14 11.39
N GLU A 165 6.54 7.91 12.61
CA GLU A 165 6.45 6.58 13.21
C GLU A 165 5.41 5.69 12.52
N ALA A 166 4.32 6.27 12.00
CA ALA A 166 3.27 5.53 11.29
C ALA A 166 3.70 5.07 9.90
N MET A 167 4.64 5.79 9.26
CA MET A 167 5.09 5.47 7.91
C MET A 167 5.66 4.05 7.82
N GLY A 168 5.16 3.26 6.87
CA GLY A 168 5.56 1.88 6.67
C GLY A 168 5.06 0.91 7.76
N GLN A 169 4.24 1.38 8.71
CA GLN A 169 3.59 0.51 9.69
C GLN A 169 2.33 -0.10 9.08
N VAL A 170 2.24 -1.41 9.17
CA VAL A 170 1.08 -2.15 8.68
C VAL A 170 -0.02 -2.17 9.73
N HIS A 171 -1.27 -1.95 9.31
CA HIS A 171 -2.42 -2.11 10.19
C HIS A 171 -2.45 -3.54 10.79
N PRO A 172 -2.72 -3.73 12.09
CA PRO A 172 -2.68 -5.05 12.73
C PRO A 172 -3.53 -6.12 12.04
N ARG A 173 -4.64 -5.74 11.42
CA ARG A 173 -5.51 -6.66 10.64
C ARG A 173 -4.85 -7.15 9.33
N ALA A 174 -3.89 -6.42 8.80
CA ALA A 174 -3.19 -6.75 7.57
C ALA A 174 -1.83 -7.45 7.80
N GLN A 175 -1.40 -7.58 9.06
CA GLN A 175 -0.08 -8.12 9.43
C GLN A 175 0.19 -9.51 8.80
N ILE A 176 -0.78 -10.39 8.80
CA ILE A 176 -0.60 -11.73 8.23
C ILE A 176 -0.37 -11.68 6.72
N THR A 177 -1.11 -10.80 6.02
CA THR A 177 -0.91 -10.59 4.58
C THR A 177 0.50 -10.07 4.30
N PHE A 178 0.94 -9.10 5.07
CA PHE A 178 2.28 -8.54 4.99
C PHE A 178 3.35 -9.62 5.22
N ASP A 179 3.26 -10.38 6.31
CA ASP A 179 4.22 -11.43 6.67
C ASP A 179 4.32 -12.53 5.60
N ILE A 180 3.19 -12.88 4.96
CA ILE A 180 3.19 -13.85 3.86
C ILE A 180 3.96 -13.28 2.67
N LEU A 181 3.68 -12.05 2.26
CA LEU A 181 4.31 -11.44 1.08
C LEU A 181 5.80 -11.16 1.30
N MET A 182 6.20 -10.74 2.48
CA MET A 182 7.62 -10.59 2.83
C MET A 182 8.38 -11.91 2.72
N ARG A 183 7.76 -13.03 3.11
CA ARG A 183 8.34 -14.38 2.91
C ARG A 183 8.43 -14.81 1.45
N GLU A 184 7.60 -14.24 0.59
CA GLU A 184 7.65 -14.45 -0.87
C GLU A 184 8.61 -13.48 -1.59
N GLY A 185 9.33 -12.61 -0.85
CA GLY A 185 10.36 -11.73 -1.39
C GLY A 185 9.87 -10.36 -1.85
N PHE A 186 8.70 -9.92 -1.38
CA PHE A 186 8.26 -8.53 -1.57
C PHE A 186 9.09 -7.58 -0.71
N GLU A 187 9.25 -6.36 -1.18
CA GLU A 187 10.00 -5.26 -0.53
C GLU A 187 9.09 -4.05 -0.32
N THR A 188 9.33 -3.27 0.74
CA THR A 188 8.45 -2.15 1.14
C THR A 188 9.15 -0.79 1.22
N GLU A 189 10.47 -0.72 1.06
CA GLU A 189 11.24 0.48 1.43
C GLU A 189 11.14 1.65 0.43
N HIS A 190 10.69 1.40 -0.80
CA HIS A 190 10.81 2.37 -1.89
C HIS A 190 9.54 3.19 -2.14
N TYR A 191 8.39 2.62 -1.87
CA TYR A 191 7.10 3.25 -2.14
C TYR A 191 6.20 3.19 -0.91
N ILE A 192 5.44 4.25 -0.71
CA ILE A 192 4.54 4.44 0.41
C ILE A 192 3.16 4.78 -0.14
N ASP A 193 2.11 4.24 0.46
CA ASP A 193 0.74 4.57 0.10
C ASP A 193 0.46 6.05 0.35
N ILE A 194 -0.42 6.64 -0.45
CA ILE A 194 -0.74 8.08 -0.37
C ILE A 194 -1.72 8.42 0.75
N PHE A 195 -2.37 7.43 1.35
CA PHE A 195 -3.37 7.63 2.40
C PHE A 195 -2.83 7.34 3.79
N ASP A 196 -2.22 6.20 3.97
CA ASP A 196 -1.88 5.68 5.29
C ASP A 196 -0.37 5.42 5.51
N GLY A 197 0.44 5.67 4.48
CA GLY A 197 1.90 5.73 4.61
C GLY A 197 2.64 4.40 4.42
#